data_fa971f298b51d28a20ebe8ade4140b8c
#
_entry.id   fa971f298b51d28a20ebe8ade4140b8c
#
_cell.length_a   1.000
_cell.length_b   1.000
_cell.length_c   1.000
_cell.angle_alpha   90.00
_cell.angle_beta   90.00
_cell.angle_gamma   90.00
#
_symmetry.space_group_name_H-M   'P 1'
#
loop_
_entity.id
_entity.type
_entity.pdbx_description
1 polymer ?
#
loop_
_entity_poly.entity_id
_entity_poly.type
_entity_poly.pdbx_seq_one_letter_code
_entity_poly.pdbx_strand_id
1 'polypeptide(L)'
;SSAASDVYKRQIPDPDERIKFILAAYNAGIGHITDAMALAEKYGKNKYIWDNNVADYILLKSNEEYFNDPLCKNGYFRGVETFKFVKEVISRGEVYKSKIKH
;
A
#
# COMPACT_ATOMS: atom_id res chain seq x y z
N SER A 1 -11.23 1.19 7.46
CA SER A 1 -12.13 0.43 6.62
C SER A 1 -12.84 1.30 5.60
N SER A 2 -14.04 1.78 5.90
CA SER A 2 -14.77 2.58 4.91
C SER A 2 -14.04 3.87 4.54
N ALA A 3 -13.32 4.47 5.49
CA ALA A 3 -12.55 5.69 5.21
C ALA A 3 -11.45 5.43 4.20
N ALA A 4 -10.72 4.33 4.34
CA ALA A 4 -9.68 3.96 3.39
C ALA A 4 -10.27 3.65 2.02
N SER A 5 -11.40 2.93 1.99
CA SER A 5 -12.09 2.62 0.73
C SER A 5 -12.48 3.88 0.00
N ASP A 6 -13.07 4.85 0.72
CA ASP A 6 -13.50 6.11 0.12
C ASP A 6 -12.32 6.92 -0.42
N VAL A 7 -11.24 6.99 0.35
CA VAL A 7 -10.04 7.74 -0.07
C VAL A 7 -9.46 7.15 -1.35
N TYR A 8 -9.23 5.83 -1.37
CA TYR A 8 -8.58 5.22 -2.52
C TYR A 8 -9.50 5.07 -3.72
N LYS A 9 -10.81 5.05 -3.50
CA LYS A 9 -11.75 5.09 -4.61
C LYS A 9 -11.54 6.34 -5.46
N ARG A 10 -11.23 7.46 -4.81
CA ARG A 10 -10.99 8.72 -5.50
C ARG A 10 -9.57 8.83 -6.05
N GLN A 11 -8.58 8.29 -5.32
CA GLN A 11 -7.17 8.49 -5.67
C GLN A 11 -6.61 7.44 -6.63
N ILE A 12 -7.08 6.19 -6.52
CA ILE A 12 -6.52 5.07 -7.28
C ILE A 12 -7.55 4.65 -8.33
N PRO A 13 -7.31 4.99 -9.60
CA PRO A 13 -8.31 4.70 -10.66
C PRO A 13 -8.47 3.21 -10.98
N ASP A 14 -7.40 2.43 -10.90
CA ASP A 14 -7.46 1.01 -11.20
C ASP A 14 -8.05 0.22 -10.03
N PRO A 15 -9.20 -0.46 -10.21
CA PRO A 15 -9.82 -1.21 -9.11
C PRO A 15 -8.93 -2.31 -8.53
N ASP A 16 -8.12 -2.95 -9.35
CA ASP A 16 -7.24 -4.02 -8.88
C ASP A 16 -6.12 -3.47 -8.01
N GLU A 17 -5.60 -2.30 -8.35
CA GLU A 17 -4.61 -1.64 -7.51
C GLU A 17 -5.26 -1.09 -6.24
N ARG A 18 -6.46 -0.52 -6.38
CA ARG A 18 -7.20 0.06 -5.25
C ARG A 18 -7.35 -0.93 -4.10
N ILE A 19 -7.67 -2.18 -4.41
CA ILE A 19 -7.82 -3.22 -3.38
C ILE A 19 -6.54 -3.38 -2.58
N LYS A 20 -5.39 -3.37 -3.24
CA LYS A 20 -4.10 -3.52 -2.57
C LYS A 20 -3.84 -2.38 -1.58
N PHE A 21 -4.15 -1.16 -1.98
CA PHE A 21 -4.00 0.00 -1.10
C PHE A 21 -4.96 -0.06 0.09
N ILE A 22 -6.18 -0.49 -0.14
CA ILE A 22 -7.17 -0.63 0.94
C ILE A 22 -6.69 -1.67 1.96
N LEU A 23 -6.22 -2.81 1.48
CA LEU A 23 -5.70 -3.86 2.36
C LEU A 23 -4.48 -3.38 3.14
N ALA A 24 -3.58 -2.68 2.46
CA ALA A 24 -2.38 -2.15 3.10
C ALA A 24 -2.74 -1.15 4.19
N ALA A 25 -3.68 -0.25 3.90
CA ALA A 25 -4.12 0.75 4.87
C ALA A 25 -4.85 0.13 6.05
N TYR A 26 -5.61 -0.94 5.80
CA TYR A 26 -6.27 -1.68 6.87
C TYR A 26 -5.25 -2.26 7.85
N ASN A 27 -4.16 -2.79 7.33
CA ASN A 27 -3.11 -3.42 8.14
C ASN A 27 -2.18 -2.39 8.80
N ALA A 28 -1.75 -1.39 8.06
CA ALA A 28 -0.70 -0.46 8.48
C ALA A 28 -1.22 0.89 8.98
N GLY A 29 -2.41 1.26 8.58
CA GLY A 29 -2.92 2.60 8.79
C GLY A 29 -2.67 3.48 7.57
N ILE A 30 -3.66 4.31 7.25
CA ILE A 30 -3.65 5.13 6.05
C ILE A 30 -2.47 6.11 6.01
N GLY A 31 -2.04 6.59 7.20
CA GLY A 31 -0.93 7.53 7.29
C GLY A 31 0.40 6.95 6.78
N HIS A 32 0.70 5.70 7.14
CA HIS A 32 1.92 5.05 6.67
C HIS A 32 1.88 4.78 5.18
N ILE A 33 0.71 4.46 4.64
CA ILE A 33 0.57 4.25 3.20
C ILE A 33 0.73 5.57 2.44
N THR A 34 0.18 6.66 3.00
CA THR A 34 0.37 7.98 2.41
C THR A 34 1.84 8.36 2.37
N ASP A 35 2.58 8.09 3.44
CA ASP A 35 4.03 8.33 3.47
C ASP A 35 4.75 7.51 2.39
N ALA A 36 4.39 6.23 2.26
CA ALA A 36 5.02 5.37 1.27
C ALA A 36 4.72 5.83 -0.15
N MET A 37 3.51 6.32 -0.40
CA MET A 37 3.14 6.89 -1.70
C MET A 37 3.98 8.13 -2.02
N ALA A 38 4.16 8.99 -1.04
CA ALA A 38 4.98 10.20 -1.22
C ALA A 38 6.44 9.86 -1.51
N LEU A 39 6.98 8.85 -0.81
CA LEU A 39 8.34 8.40 -1.07
C LEU A 39 8.46 7.80 -2.48
N ALA A 40 7.50 6.97 -2.88
CA ALA A 40 7.51 6.38 -4.20
C ALA A 40 7.56 7.47 -5.28
N GLU A 41 6.73 8.47 -5.14
CA GLU A 41 6.72 9.60 -6.08
C GLU A 41 8.06 10.32 -6.11
N LYS A 42 8.63 10.59 -4.93
CA LYS A 42 9.92 11.27 -4.82
C LYS A 42 11.04 10.52 -5.57
N TYR A 43 11.01 9.20 -5.50
CA TYR A 43 12.06 8.37 -6.10
C TYR A 43 11.71 7.87 -7.51
N GLY A 44 10.73 8.49 -8.15
CA GLY A 44 10.44 8.24 -9.55
C GLY A 44 9.57 7.00 -9.81
N LYS A 45 8.93 6.49 -8.78
CA LYS A 45 8.02 5.36 -8.92
C LYS A 45 6.58 5.84 -9.02
N ASN A 46 5.67 4.92 -9.37
CA ASN A 46 4.27 5.26 -9.53
C ASN A 46 3.51 5.11 -8.21
N LYS A 47 3.05 6.23 -7.65
CA LYS A 47 2.35 6.22 -6.36
C LYS A 47 0.95 5.60 -6.42
N TYR A 48 0.47 5.28 -7.61
CA TYR A 48 -0.85 4.65 -7.81
C TYR A 48 -0.76 3.16 -8.05
N ILE A 49 0.43 2.58 -8.03
CA ILE A 49 0.66 1.15 -8.22
C ILE A 49 1.35 0.59 -6.99
N TRP A 50 0.85 -0.55 -6.53
CA TRP A 50 1.38 -1.17 -5.31
C TRP A 50 2.67 -1.94 -5.57
N ASP A 51 2.60 -2.96 -6.43
CA ASP A 51 3.74 -3.87 -6.65
C ASP A 51 4.92 -3.16 -7.28
N ASN A 52 6.10 -3.34 -6.68
CA ASN A 52 7.36 -2.76 -7.15
C ASN A 52 7.38 -1.23 -7.11
N ASN A 53 6.36 -0.63 -6.52
CA ASN A 53 6.25 0.83 -6.40
C ASN A 53 6.02 1.17 -4.92
N VAL A 54 4.78 1.42 -4.52
CA VAL A 54 4.49 1.80 -3.13
C VAL A 54 4.87 0.69 -2.15
N ALA A 55 4.71 -0.58 -2.54
CA ALA A 55 5.05 -1.70 -1.67
C ALA A 55 6.51 -1.67 -1.21
N ASP A 56 7.41 -1.31 -2.12
CA ASP A 56 8.84 -1.21 -1.78
C ASP A 56 9.09 -0.14 -0.72
N TYR A 57 8.36 0.97 -0.80
CA TYR A 57 8.56 2.07 0.14
C TYR A 57 7.90 1.85 1.49
N ILE A 58 6.86 1.01 1.56
CA ILE A 58 6.37 0.60 2.87
C ILE A 58 7.42 -0.24 3.60
N LEU A 59 8.18 -1.06 2.87
CA LEU A 59 9.29 -1.81 3.44
C LEU A 59 10.41 -0.88 3.88
N LEU A 60 10.73 0.11 3.06
CA LEU A 60 11.84 1.04 3.34
C LEU A 60 11.55 1.98 4.50
N LYS A 61 10.30 2.08 4.96
CA LYS A 61 9.97 2.91 6.11
C LYS A 61 10.55 2.42 7.44
N SER A 62 11.17 1.26 7.46
CA SER A 62 11.92 0.80 8.62
C SER A 62 13.37 1.29 8.58
N ASN A 63 13.79 1.86 7.46
CA ASN A 63 15.15 2.36 7.26
C ASN A 63 15.19 3.85 7.57
N GLU A 64 16.13 4.23 8.44
CA GLU A 64 16.28 5.60 8.93
C GLU A 64 16.38 6.63 7.81
N GLU A 65 17.06 6.29 6.73
CA GLU A 65 17.19 7.18 5.57
C GLU A 65 15.83 7.59 5.00
N TYR A 66 14.86 6.69 5.09
CA TYR A 66 13.53 6.91 4.51
C TYR A 66 12.52 7.42 5.52
N PHE A 67 12.46 6.83 6.72
CA PHE A 67 11.43 7.28 7.66
C PHE A 67 11.71 8.66 8.26
N ASN A 68 12.96 9.12 8.18
CA ASN A 68 13.30 10.48 8.62
C ASN A 68 13.09 11.53 7.54
N ASP A 69 12.70 11.13 6.34
CA ASP A 69 12.39 12.08 5.27
C ASP A 69 11.22 12.97 5.69
N PRO A 70 11.29 14.29 5.44
CA PRO A 70 10.19 15.21 5.78
C PRO A 70 8.84 14.80 5.21
N LEU A 71 8.82 14.02 4.12
CA LEU A 71 7.57 13.52 3.54
C LEU A 71 6.91 12.47 4.42
N CYS A 72 7.69 11.78 5.27
CA CYS A 72 7.17 10.75 6.17
C CYS A 72 6.67 11.39 7.45
N LYS A 73 5.43 11.83 7.44
CA LYS A 73 4.81 12.50 8.58
C LYS A 73 4.48 11.55 9.72
N ASN A 74 4.46 10.25 9.44
CA ASN A 74 4.11 9.23 10.42
C ASN A 74 5.32 8.41 10.91
N GLY A 75 6.51 8.75 10.43
CA GLY A 75 7.77 8.20 10.93
C GLY A 75 8.00 6.73 10.62
N TYR A 76 8.68 6.06 11.54
CA TYR A 76 9.07 4.66 11.42
C TYR A 76 7.86 3.73 11.26
N PHE A 77 8.02 2.73 10.38
CA PHE A 77 7.03 1.66 10.28
C PHE A 77 7.72 0.39 9.80
N ARG A 78 7.42 -0.73 10.45
CA ARG A 78 7.93 -2.03 10.04
C ARG A 78 6.96 -2.66 9.05
N GLY A 79 7.25 -2.48 7.75
CA GLY A 79 6.32 -2.81 6.68
C GLY A 79 6.27 -4.25 6.21
N VAL A 80 7.13 -5.13 6.76
CA VAL A 80 7.21 -6.53 6.30
C VAL A 80 5.87 -7.24 6.42
N GLU A 81 5.19 -7.09 7.55
CA GLU A 81 3.89 -7.77 7.76
C GLU A 81 2.83 -7.25 6.80
N THR A 82 2.80 -5.94 6.58
CA THR A 82 1.85 -5.34 5.64
C THR A 82 2.10 -5.84 4.22
N PHE A 83 3.37 -5.86 3.83
CA PHE A 83 3.76 -6.35 2.51
C PHE A 83 3.29 -7.78 2.29
N LYS A 84 3.55 -8.65 3.26
CA LYS A 84 3.14 -10.06 3.18
C LYS A 84 1.63 -10.21 3.22
N PHE A 85 0.96 -9.43 4.07
CA PHE A 85 -0.49 -9.48 4.20
C PHE A 85 -1.18 -9.19 2.88
N VAL A 86 -0.80 -8.11 2.21
CA VAL A 86 -1.39 -7.74 0.91
C VAL A 86 -1.14 -8.85 -0.10
N LYS A 87 0.09 -9.33 -0.18
CA LYS A 87 0.46 -10.38 -1.13
C LYS A 87 -0.37 -11.65 -0.92
N GLU A 88 -0.52 -12.07 0.32
CA GLU A 88 -1.27 -13.29 0.64
C GLU A 88 -2.75 -13.15 0.37
N VAL A 89 -3.34 -12.02 0.76
CA VAL A 89 -4.78 -11.82 0.56
C VAL A 89 -5.11 -11.74 -0.93
N ILE A 90 -4.31 -11.02 -1.69
CA ILE A 90 -4.54 -10.92 -3.14
C ILE A 90 -4.40 -12.29 -3.80
N SER A 91 -3.41 -13.06 -3.41
CA SER A 91 -3.20 -14.39 -3.97
C SER A 91 -4.40 -15.30 -3.70
N ARG A 92 -4.91 -15.30 -2.46
CA ARG A 92 -6.09 -16.08 -2.09
C ARG A 92 -7.35 -15.55 -2.76
N GLY A 93 -7.46 -14.23 -2.88
CA GLY A 93 -8.59 -13.58 -3.50
C GLY A 93 -8.72 -13.92 -4.98
N GLU A 94 -7.61 -14.02 -5.66
CA GLU A 94 -7.63 -14.42 -7.07
C GLU A 94 -8.19 -15.82 -7.25
N VAL A 95 -7.75 -16.76 -6.42
CA VAL A 95 -8.28 -18.12 -6.44
C VAL A 95 -9.78 -18.13 -6.13
N TYR A 96 -10.18 -17.35 -5.13
CA TYR A 96 -11.58 -17.26 -4.72
C TYR A 96 -12.44 -16.68 -5.85
N LYS A 97 -12.00 -15.59 -6.46
CA LYS A 97 -12.72 -14.96 -7.57
C LYS A 97 -12.89 -15.93 -8.73
N SER A 98 -11.86 -16.69 -9.02
CA SER A 98 -11.89 -17.67 -10.10
C SER A 98 -12.98 -18.70 -9.86
N LYS A 99 -13.13 -19.16 -8.62
CA LYS A 99 -14.17 -20.13 -8.26
C LYS A 99 -15.57 -19.53 -8.31
N ILE A 100 -15.71 -18.29 -7.92
CA ILE A 100 -17.01 -17.61 -7.88
C ILE A 100 -17.55 -17.34 -9.27
N LYS A 101 -16.69 -17.03 -10.22
CA LYS A 101 -17.11 -16.72 -11.59
C LYS A 101 -17.70 -17.91 -12.32
N HIS A 102 -17.54 -19.08 -11.77
CA HIS A 102 -18.08 -20.30 -12.35
C HIS A 102 -19.34 -20.75 -11.61
#